data_678e0faaac6af9839a78fd04d60a2c7d
#
_entry.id   678e0faaac6af9839a78fd04d60a2c7d
#
_cell.length_a   1.000
_cell.length_b   1.000
_cell.length_c   1.000
_cell.angle_alpha   90.00
_cell.angle_beta   90.00
_cell.angle_gamma   90.00
#
_symmetry.space_group_name_H-M   'P 1'
#
loop_
_entity.id
_entity.type
_entity.pdbx_description
1 polymer ?
#
loop_
_entity_poly.entity_id
_entity_poly.type
_entity_poly.pdbx_seq_one_letter_code
_entity_poly.pdbx_strand_id
1 'polypeptide(L)'
;MFRHEKSILFIILIFTALFLVASEGPAQIASGAETLICDICSGEITSQYYRLKEEGAQKFETLVCETCYEKTPRCEACTGFMREGRKFGGKTICGKCYNHYKDSPLCAICKNNIMGSYVKYSDQASGASSFICQACNDGSKKCSLCGMPSASLTQVAGRALCENCVLKSKTAPVCKICDNPILSSYMHYKDKKNDTTIYVCDPCAKGNRKCFVCGVPDGNLSEVQQQPVCPGCFKDLKKCYGCGKYIFRVSYKYELTEQQYCADCQQNTDKCDVCGLPTGASPVKLTDGRKICPDCESTAVKNVNEVRDLYAAVSGFLIDEYRMQIGNVNKISFKEISEMRELGENTPTAEKGVIPLGIFSRHGKEFDIFVQNNLPKNLLIGVLAHEYAHAYVRDRMPDFDDTLIDEGFAEWIRHKTLTKIGDEKGAKLIEMRKDIYGDGFKKIVEIEKKSGLNGVFGLFNGPGAEKNTN
;
A
#
# COMPACT_ATOMS: atom_id res chain seq x y z
N MET A 1 6.01 -17.16 0.09
CA MET A 1 7.27 -17.82 0.46
C MET A 1 7.12 -18.27 1.89
N PHE A 2 6.82 -19.56 2.09
CA PHE A 2 6.56 -20.16 3.40
C PHE A 2 7.89 -20.37 4.13
N ARG A 3 8.05 -19.84 5.33
CA ARG A 3 9.12 -20.25 6.25
C ARG A 3 8.54 -21.18 7.30
N HIS A 4 9.05 -22.40 7.27
CA HIS A 4 8.72 -23.50 8.15
C HIS A 4 8.99 -23.17 9.64
N GLU A 5 8.04 -23.62 10.48
CA GLU A 5 8.24 -23.84 11.91
C GLU A 5 9.40 -24.80 12.11
N LYS A 6 10.37 -24.41 12.95
CA LYS A 6 11.36 -25.32 13.48
C LYS A 6 10.99 -25.63 14.92
N SER A 7 10.61 -26.87 15.13
CA SER A 7 10.36 -27.48 16.42
C SER A 7 11.58 -27.36 17.34
N ILE A 8 11.34 -26.99 18.58
CA ILE A 8 12.31 -26.95 19.67
C ILE A 8 12.61 -28.39 20.04
N LEU A 9 13.85 -28.85 19.79
CA LEU A 9 14.32 -30.17 20.21
C LEU A 9 14.79 -30.06 21.67
N PHE A 10 14.03 -30.65 22.60
CA PHE A 10 14.42 -30.79 24.00
C PHE A 10 15.40 -31.95 24.13
N ILE A 11 16.63 -31.68 24.54
CA ILE A 11 17.57 -32.71 24.98
C ILE A 11 17.51 -32.71 26.51
N ILE A 12 16.86 -33.73 27.08
CA ILE A 12 16.84 -34.00 28.49
C ILE A 12 18.05 -34.93 28.76
N LEU A 13 19.09 -34.40 29.41
CA LEU A 13 20.15 -35.22 29.97
C LEU A 13 19.81 -35.49 31.43
N ILE A 14 19.26 -36.67 31.70
CA ILE A 14 18.99 -37.18 33.04
C ILE A 14 20.28 -37.90 33.52
N PHE A 15 21.03 -37.28 34.39
CA PHE A 15 22.03 -37.99 35.18
C PHE A 15 21.39 -38.41 36.51
N THR A 16 20.89 -39.63 36.56
CA THR A 16 20.48 -40.28 37.82
C THR A 16 21.72 -40.91 38.46
N ALA A 17 22.29 -40.24 39.45
CA ALA A 17 23.22 -40.89 40.37
C ALA A 17 22.38 -41.57 41.44
N LEU A 18 22.21 -42.89 41.32
CA LEU A 18 21.67 -43.73 42.38
C LEU A 18 22.75 -43.89 43.48
N PHE A 19 22.58 -43.22 44.60
CA PHE A 19 23.34 -43.49 45.81
C PHE A 19 22.52 -44.41 46.68
N LEU A 20 22.87 -45.67 46.72
CA LEU A 20 22.37 -46.62 47.70
C LEU A 20 23.18 -46.43 49.01
N VAL A 21 22.59 -45.71 49.97
CA VAL A 21 23.11 -45.69 51.35
C VAL A 21 22.52 -46.89 52.04
N ALA A 22 23.31 -47.95 52.19
CA ALA A 22 22.92 -49.06 53.01
C ALA A 22 23.20 -48.67 54.50
N SER A 23 22.14 -48.25 55.19
CA SER A 23 22.17 -48.17 56.64
C SER A 23 21.82 -49.56 57.22
N GLU A 24 22.83 -50.21 57.82
CA GLU A 24 22.46 -51.34 58.69
C GLU A 24 21.75 -50.78 59.93
N GLY A 25 20.66 -51.44 60.32
CA GLY A 25 19.91 -51.06 61.52
C GLY A 25 20.72 -51.10 62.81
N PRO A 26 20.17 -50.58 63.91
CA PRO A 26 20.88 -50.51 65.15
C PRO A 26 21.37 -51.94 65.64
N ALA A 27 22.61 -52.04 65.97
CA ALA A 27 23.17 -53.22 66.50
C ALA A 27 23.18 -53.13 68.06
N GLN A 28 22.94 -54.23 68.77
CA GLN A 28 23.01 -54.32 70.20
C GLN A 28 24.34 -54.94 70.64
N ILE A 29 24.84 -54.50 71.80
CA ILE A 29 26.05 -55.05 72.37
C ILE A 29 25.76 -56.46 72.97
N ALA A 30 26.50 -57.48 72.52
CA ALA A 30 26.36 -58.79 73.03
C ALA A 30 27.02 -58.83 74.44
N SER A 31 26.37 -59.53 75.40
CA SER A 31 26.91 -59.69 76.77
C SER A 31 28.24 -60.39 76.75
N GLY A 32 29.31 -59.68 77.15
CA GLY A 32 30.68 -60.17 77.20
C GLY A 32 31.65 -59.65 76.15
N ALA A 33 31.27 -58.64 75.40
CA ALA A 33 32.12 -58.01 74.41
C ALA A 33 32.96 -56.85 74.96
N GLU A 34 34.14 -56.59 74.32
CA GLU A 34 34.99 -55.41 74.60
C GLU A 34 34.18 -54.10 74.57
N THR A 35 34.62 -53.18 75.50
CA THR A 35 33.97 -51.85 75.59
C THR A 35 34.06 -51.10 74.26
N LEU A 36 32.94 -50.85 73.65
CA LEU A 36 32.85 -50.07 72.39
C LEU A 36 32.85 -48.58 72.73
N ILE A 37 33.66 -47.81 72.01
CA ILE A 37 33.77 -46.36 72.16
C ILE A 37 33.10 -45.65 70.98
N CYS A 38 32.32 -44.65 71.30
CA CYS A 38 31.70 -43.79 70.23
C CYS A 38 32.74 -42.87 69.58
N ASP A 39 32.91 -42.96 68.30
CA ASP A 39 33.90 -42.15 67.56
C ASP A 39 33.55 -40.63 67.49
N ILE A 40 32.34 -40.25 67.87
CA ILE A 40 31.92 -38.85 67.92
C ILE A 40 32.14 -38.22 69.29
N CYS A 41 31.65 -38.82 70.35
CA CYS A 41 31.75 -38.26 71.72
C CYS A 41 32.86 -38.88 72.59
N SER A 42 33.52 -39.89 72.10
CA SER A 42 34.54 -40.66 72.80
C SER A 42 34.07 -41.32 74.14
N GLY A 43 32.74 -41.41 74.32
CA GLY A 43 32.11 -42.08 75.43
C GLY A 43 31.90 -43.57 75.18
N GLU A 44 31.83 -44.37 76.32
CA GLU A 44 31.46 -45.78 76.20
C GLU A 44 30.06 -45.97 75.71
N ILE A 45 29.89 -46.89 74.75
CA ILE A 45 28.56 -47.24 74.21
C ILE A 45 27.96 -48.33 75.11
N THR A 46 26.93 -47.96 75.85
CA THR A 46 26.27 -48.84 76.81
C THR A 46 24.95 -49.38 76.34
N SER A 47 24.47 -48.93 75.15
CA SER A 47 23.15 -49.32 74.57
C SER A 47 23.30 -49.68 73.10
N GLN A 48 22.40 -49.24 72.32
CA GLN A 48 22.45 -49.41 70.85
C GLN A 48 23.49 -48.52 70.19
N TYR A 49 24.09 -49.01 69.13
CA TYR A 49 25.04 -48.26 68.31
C TYR A 49 24.80 -48.48 66.87
N TYR A 50 25.29 -47.51 66.07
CA TYR A 50 25.19 -47.52 64.63
C TYR A 50 26.57 -47.62 64.00
N ARG A 51 26.72 -48.47 62.99
CA ARG A 51 27.91 -48.57 62.16
C ARG A 51 27.71 -47.74 60.92
N LEU A 52 28.49 -46.69 60.78
CA LEU A 52 28.42 -45.83 59.61
C LEU A 52 29.55 -46.17 58.64
N LYS A 53 29.22 -46.52 57.39
CA LYS A 53 30.21 -46.74 56.34
C LYS A 53 30.37 -45.41 55.55
N GLU A 54 31.60 -44.90 55.48
CA GLU A 54 31.93 -43.82 54.53
C GLU A 54 32.13 -44.44 53.15
N GLU A 55 31.29 -44.08 52.21
CA GLU A 55 31.47 -44.45 50.80
C GLU A 55 32.82 -43.99 50.27
N GLY A 56 33.65 -44.92 49.78
CA GLY A 56 34.90 -44.68 49.08
C GLY A 56 36.17 -44.80 49.95
N ALA A 57 36.08 -45.09 51.24
CA ALA A 57 37.23 -45.44 52.04
C ALA A 57 37.27 -46.96 52.25
N GLN A 58 38.41 -47.60 51.90
CA GLN A 58 38.66 -48.98 52.26
C GLN A 58 38.71 -49.10 53.78
N LYS A 59 37.72 -49.75 54.43
CA LYS A 59 37.67 -50.20 55.78
C LYS A 59 37.80 -49.19 56.91
N PHE A 60 36.93 -48.24 57.10
CA PHE A 60 36.69 -47.63 58.41
C PHE A 60 35.19 -47.59 58.70
N GLU A 61 34.72 -48.40 59.62
CA GLU A 61 33.42 -48.31 60.19
C GLU A 61 33.49 -47.32 61.36
N THR A 62 32.75 -46.20 61.27
CA THR A 62 32.58 -45.24 62.34
C THR A 62 31.50 -45.79 63.29
N LEU A 63 31.86 -46.09 64.56
CA LEU A 63 30.88 -46.50 65.57
C LEU A 63 30.25 -45.26 66.22
N VAL A 64 28.93 -45.21 66.27
CA VAL A 64 28.25 -44.05 66.84
C VAL A 64 27.19 -44.49 67.82
N CYS A 65 27.20 -43.96 69.07
CA CYS A 65 26.15 -44.21 70.04
C CYS A 65 24.84 -43.56 69.60
N GLU A 66 23.71 -44.04 70.11
CA GLU A 66 22.37 -43.59 69.77
C GLU A 66 22.19 -42.07 69.93
N THR A 67 22.63 -41.50 71.02
CA THR A 67 22.55 -40.06 71.31
C THR A 67 23.31 -39.21 70.26
N CYS A 68 24.47 -39.65 69.82
CA CYS A 68 25.27 -38.98 68.81
C CYS A 68 24.66 -39.20 67.42
N TYR A 69 24.07 -40.36 67.18
CA TYR A 69 23.36 -40.64 65.92
C TYR A 69 22.17 -39.71 65.68
N GLU A 70 21.41 -39.43 66.75
CA GLU A 70 20.26 -38.54 66.71
C GLU A 70 20.62 -37.04 66.60
N LYS A 71 21.69 -36.66 67.37
CA LYS A 71 22.12 -35.24 67.50
C LYS A 71 23.07 -34.75 66.39
N THR A 72 23.74 -35.66 65.70
CA THR A 72 24.72 -35.27 64.67
C THR A 72 24.01 -34.77 63.42
N PRO A 73 24.30 -33.56 62.99
CA PRO A 73 23.65 -32.99 61.82
C PRO A 73 23.92 -33.82 60.54
N ARG A 74 22.94 -33.89 59.69
CA ARG A 74 23.05 -34.60 58.42
C ARG A 74 23.20 -33.61 57.22
N CYS A 75 24.01 -34.05 56.29
CA CYS A 75 24.19 -33.32 55.05
C CYS A 75 22.85 -33.27 54.26
N GLU A 76 22.34 -32.08 53.95
CA GLU A 76 21.10 -31.89 53.19
C GLU A 76 21.22 -32.28 51.70
N ALA A 77 22.40 -32.65 51.23
CA ALA A 77 22.64 -33.08 49.87
C ALA A 77 22.74 -34.63 49.76
N CYS A 78 23.50 -35.29 50.63
CA CYS A 78 23.73 -36.73 50.59
C CYS A 78 23.15 -37.50 51.77
N THR A 79 22.50 -36.80 52.69
CA THR A 79 21.91 -37.34 53.92
C THR A 79 22.91 -37.97 54.88
N GLY A 80 24.23 -38.04 54.55
CA GLY A 80 25.29 -38.53 55.34
C GLY A 80 25.54 -37.66 56.57
N PHE A 81 26.17 -38.27 57.66
CA PHE A 81 26.57 -37.53 58.86
C PHE A 81 27.67 -36.52 58.54
N MET A 82 27.67 -35.38 59.22
CA MET A 82 28.73 -34.39 59.09
C MET A 82 29.12 -33.81 60.41
N ARG A 83 30.44 -33.71 60.68
CA ARG A 83 30.98 -33.01 61.84
C ARG A 83 30.91 -31.50 61.66
N GLU A 84 31.19 -31.03 60.45
CA GLU A 84 31.15 -29.64 60.10
C GLU A 84 30.35 -29.48 58.78
N GLY A 85 29.38 -28.60 58.77
CA GLY A 85 28.58 -28.29 57.59
C GLY A 85 28.93 -26.91 57.01
N ARG A 86 28.94 -26.82 55.70
CA ARG A 86 29.09 -25.54 54.98
C ARG A 86 27.77 -25.12 54.35
N LYS A 87 27.47 -23.85 54.49
CA LYS A 87 26.33 -23.27 53.76
C LYS A 87 26.65 -23.17 52.28
N PHE A 88 25.85 -23.83 51.41
CA PHE A 88 26.02 -23.82 49.97
C PHE A 88 24.68 -24.05 49.28
N GLY A 89 24.34 -23.20 48.33
CA GLY A 89 23.08 -23.29 47.59
C GLY A 89 21.82 -23.28 48.48
N GLY A 90 21.83 -22.56 49.60
CA GLY A 90 20.73 -22.51 50.58
C GLY A 90 20.64 -23.70 51.50
N LYS A 91 21.53 -24.70 51.39
CA LYS A 91 21.58 -25.93 52.20
C LYS A 91 22.86 -25.99 53.05
N THR A 92 22.81 -26.77 54.13
CA THR A 92 23.99 -27.12 54.91
C THR A 92 24.48 -28.45 54.41
N ILE A 93 25.74 -28.52 53.90
CA ILE A 93 26.29 -29.72 53.25
C ILE A 93 27.68 -30.05 53.77
N CYS A 94 28.03 -31.33 53.67
CA CYS A 94 29.38 -31.83 54.07
C CYS A 94 30.46 -31.39 53.08
N GLY A 95 31.73 -31.46 53.47
CA GLY A 95 32.88 -31.07 52.66
C GLY A 95 32.97 -31.81 51.32
N LYS A 96 32.60 -33.11 51.27
CA LYS A 96 32.57 -33.88 50.02
C LYS A 96 31.55 -33.32 49.05
N CYS A 97 30.33 -33.10 49.52
CA CYS A 97 29.26 -32.48 48.70
C CYS A 97 29.63 -31.06 48.25
N TYR A 98 30.26 -30.28 49.16
CA TYR A 98 30.74 -28.95 48.76
C TYR A 98 31.76 -29.03 47.62
N ASN A 99 32.76 -29.89 47.71
CA ASN A 99 33.76 -30.07 46.65
C ASN A 99 33.15 -30.58 45.34
N HIS A 100 32.11 -31.41 45.41
CA HIS A 100 31.38 -31.89 44.24
C HIS A 100 30.56 -30.80 43.57
N TYR A 101 29.90 -29.93 44.32
CA TYR A 101 28.96 -28.95 43.81
C TYR A 101 29.50 -27.52 43.70
N LYS A 102 30.71 -27.21 44.20
CA LYS A 102 31.29 -25.85 44.24
C LYS A 102 31.32 -25.18 42.86
N ASP A 103 31.51 -25.98 41.80
CA ASP A 103 31.56 -25.53 40.40
C ASP A 103 30.24 -25.74 39.64
N SER A 104 29.18 -26.12 40.36
CA SER A 104 27.86 -26.30 39.72
C SER A 104 27.24 -24.97 39.24
N PRO A 105 26.50 -24.96 38.13
CA PRO A 105 25.93 -23.75 37.62
C PRO A 105 24.90 -23.13 38.58
N LEU A 106 24.77 -21.81 38.54
CA LEU A 106 23.74 -21.10 39.30
C LEU A 106 22.37 -21.24 38.59
N CYS A 107 21.35 -21.50 39.40
CA CYS A 107 19.97 -21.46 38.90
C CYS A 107 19.58 -20.04 38.51
N ALA A 108 19.12 -19.84 37.28
CA ALA A 108 18.74 -18.53 36.77
C ALA A 108 17.55 -17.88 37.54
N ILE A 109 16.75 -18.71 38.23
CA ILE A 109 15.56 -18.25 39.00
C ILE A 109 15.90 -17.98 40.46
N CYS A 110 16.31 -19.02 41.24
CA CYS A 110 16.57 -18.86 42.66
C CYS A 110 17.99 -18.37 43.00
N LYS A 111 18.86 -18.26 42.02
CA LYS A 111 20.27 -17.81 42.16
C LYS A 111 21.15 -18.71 43.00
N ASN A 112 20.65 -19.86 43.42
CA ASN A 112 21.41 -20.86 44.19
C ASN A 112 22.20 -21.80 43.25
N ASN A 113 23.32 -22.34 43.73
CA ASN A 113 24.02 -23.40 43.03
C ASN A 113 23.12 -24.64 42.88
N ILE A 114 23.15 -25.26 41.72
CA ILE A 114 22.28 -26.42 41.42
C ILE A 114 22.93 -27.70 41.97
N MET A 115 22.31 -28.26 42.96
CA MET A 115 22.71 -29.54 43.55
C MET A 115 21.72 -30.63 43.16
N GLY A 116 21.79 -31.11 41.91
CA GLY A 116 20.88 -32.14 41.39
C GLY A 116 20.49 -31.91 39.95
N SER A 117 19.31 -32.39 39.56
CA SER A 117 18.79 -32.28 38.20
C SER A 117 18.50 -30.83 37.81
N TYR A 118 18.79 -30.50 36.59
CA TYR A 118 18.49 -29.19 36.03
C TYR A 118 18.07 -29.27 34.55
N VAL A 119 17.38 -28.23 34.09
CA VAL A 119 17.06 -28.05 32.69
C VAL A 119 17.95 -26.94 32.15
N LYS A 120 18.57 -27.21 30.99
CA LYS A 120 19.34 -26.21 30.24
C LYS A 120 18.46 -25.61 29.18
N TYR A 121 18.29 -24.30 29.20
CA TYR A 121 17.63 -23.52 28.16
C TYR A 121 18.70 -22.76 27.37
N SER A 122 18.65 -22.84 26.05
CA SER A 122 19.56 -22.10 25.17
C SER A 122 18.73 -21.07 24.39
N ASP A 123 19.14 -19.81 24.44
CA ASP A 123 18.58 -18.74 23.58
C ASP A 123 19.22 -18.89 22.20
N GLN A 124 18.40 -19.24 21.21
CA GLN A 124 18.86 -19.44 19.82
C GLN A 124 19.38 -18.15 19.17
N ALA A 125 19.00 -16.97 19.63
CA ALA A 125 19.42 -15.71 19.07
C ALA A 125 20.79 -15.24 19.60
N SER A 126 21.06 -15.45 20.92
CA SER A 126 22.28 -15.01 21.55
C SER A 126 23.30 -16.15 21.80
N GLY A 127 22.90 -17.42 21.65
CA GLY A 127 23.70 -18.60 22.01
C GLY A 127 23.86 -18.78 23.53
N ALA A 128 23.33 -17.89 24.36
CA ALA A 128 23.45 -17.94 25.80
C ALA A 128 22.66 -19.11 26.37
N SER A 129 23.26 -19.80 27.35
CA SER A 129 22.61 -20.92 28.07
C SER A 129 22.23 -20.50 29.47
N SER A 130 21.02 -20.82 29.90
CA SER A 130 20.50 -20.63 31.24
C SER A 130 20.24 -21.99 31.88
N PHE A 131 20.67 -22.18 33.11
CA PHE A 131 20.44 -23.40 33.87
C PHE A 131 19.37 -23.14 34.93
N ILE A 132 18.40 -24.03 35.04
CA ILE A 132 17.28 -23.90 35.99
C ILE A 132 17.16 -25.22 36.75
N CYS A 133 17.24 -25.17 38.11
CA CYS A 133 17.07 -26.34 38.93
C CYS A 133 15.64 -26.93 38.77
N GLN A 134 15.51 -28.25 39.01
CA GLN A 134 14.24 -28.96 38.79
C GLN A 134 13.09 -28.34 39.58
N ALA A 135 13.30 -27.98 40.83
CA ALA A 135 12.27 -27.37 41.68
C ALA A 135 11.77 -26.04 41.12
N CYS A 136 12.65 -25.17 40.59
CA CYS A 136 12.26 -23.93 39.95
C CYS A 136 11.60 -24.17 38.60
N ASN A 137 12.06 -25.17 37.85
CA ASN A 137 11.46 -25.51 36.56
C ASN A 137 9.99 -25.98 36.71
N ASP A 138 9.71 -26.77 37.75
CA ASP A 138 8.39 -27.34 38.00
C ASP A 138 7.46 -26.36 38.74
N GLY A 139 8.01 -25.56 39.65
CA GLY A 139 7.26 -24.64 40.51
C GLY A 139 7.02 -23.25 39.90
N SER A 140 7.75 -22.86 38.86
CA SER A 140 7.61 -21.52 38.26
C SER A 140 6.67 -21.49 37.07
N LYS A 141 5.93 -20.37 36.90
CA LYS A 141 5.12 -20.12 35.71
C LYS A 141 6.04 -19.96 34.50
N LYS A 142 5.58 -20.47 33.36
CA LYS A 142 6.36 -20.41 32.09
C LYS A 142 5.97 -19.22 31.25
N CYS A 143 6.95 -18.59 30.63
CA CYS A 143 6.73 -17.53 29.66
C CYS A 143 5.97 -18.07 28.43
N SER A 144 4.87 -17.42 28.07
CA SER A 144 4.01 -17.82 26.93
C SER A 144 4.70 -17.69 25.56
N LEU A 145 5.85 -17.03 25.48
CA LEU A 145 6.57 -16.84 24.21
C LEU A 145 7.75 -17.80 24.07
N CYS A 146 8.65 -17.86 25.04
CA CYS A 146 9.86 -18.68 24.98
C CYS A 146 9.77 -19.98 25.77
N GLY A 147 8.69 -20.21 26.52
CA GLY A 147 8.51 -21.42 27.35
C GLY A 147 9.40 -21.49 28.59
N MET A 148 10.32 -20.52 28.81
CA MET A 148 11.21 -20.53 29.96
C MET A 148 10.44 -20.26 31.25
N PRO A 149 10.72 -21.00 32.35
CA PRO A 149 10.25 -20.67 33.67
C PRO A 149 10.82 -19.31 34.10
N SER A 150 10.03 -18.52 34.83
CA SER A 150 10.45 -17.20 35.31
C SER A 150 9.89 -16.92 36.69
N ALA A 151 10.68 -16.23 37.53
CA ALA A 151 10.26 -15.79 38.86
C ALA A 151 9.14 -14.74 38.79
N SER A 152 9.16 -13.92 37.76
CA SER A 152 8.15 -12.90 37.50
C SER A 152 7.77 -12.88 36.02
N LEU A 153 6.48 -12.74 35.76
CA LEU A 153 5.93 -12.59 34.39
C LEU A 153 5.11 -11.32 34.31
N THR A 154 5.33 -10.56 33.23
CA THR A 154 4.58 -9.34 32.92
C THR A 154 3.55 -9.64 31.86
N GLN A 155 2.34 -9.11 32.01
CA GLN A 155 1.30 -9.22 31.01
C GLN A 155 1.53 -8.24 29.86
N VAL A 156 1.68 -8.78 28.65
CA VAL A 156 1.80 -7.98 27.41
C VAL A 156 0.86 -8.57 26.39
N ALA A 157 -0.11 -7.80 25.92
CA ALA A 157 -1.11 -8.25 24.96
C ALA A 157 -1.81 -9.57 25.33
N GLY A 158 -2.18 -9.74 26.61
CA GLY A 158 -2.83 -10.93 27.14
C GLY A 158 -1.92 -12.15 27.33
N ARG A 159 -0.60 -12.00 27.15
CA ARG A 159 0.41 -13.05 27.33
C ARG A 159 1.31 -12.77 28.51
N ALA A 160 1.57 -13.79 29.32
CA ALA A 160 2.51 -13.71 30.44
C ALA A 160 3.94 -13.90 29.93
N LEU A 161 4.76 -12.85 29.92
CA LEU A 161 6.11 -12.83 29.34
C LEU A 161 7.17 -12.63 30.41
N CYS A 162 8.33 -13.31 30.26
CA CYS A 162 9.54 -13.02 31.05
C CYS A 162 10.14 -11.68 30.58
N GLU A 163 11.04 -11.11 31.41
CA GLU A 163 11.65 -9.81 31.16
C GLU A 163 12.31 -9.68 29.78
N ASN A 164 13.08 -10.68 29.35
CA ASN A 164 13.68 -10.70 28.01
C ASN A 164 12.66 -10.64 26.89
N CYS A 165 11.54 -11.35 27.04
CA CYS A 165 10.47 -11.34 26.05
C CYS A 165 9.68 -10.02 26.07
N VAL A 166 9.57 -9.37 27.22
CA VAL A 166 9.02 -8.00 27.33
C VAL A 166 9.93 -7.00 26.60
N LEU A 167 11.24 -7.09 26.77
CA LEU A 167 12.18 -6.23 26.01
C LEU A 167 12.06 -6.45 24.50
N LYS A 168 12.02 -7.70 24.06
CA LYS A 168 11.77 -8.04 22.63
C LYS A 168 10.43 -7.48 22.12
N SER A 169 9.40 -7.43 22.96
CA SER A 169 8.10 -6.89 22.57
C SER A 169 8.11 -5.38 22.31
N LYS A 170 8.99 -4.62 22.92
CA LYS A 170 9.12 -3.17 22.72
C LYS A 170 9.66 -2.79 21.34
N THR A 171 10.44 -3.67 20.72
CA THR A 171 11.02 -3.48 19.37
C THR A 171 10.29 -4.27 18.31
N ALA A 172 9.27 -5.05 18.69
CA ALA A 172 8.49 -5.84 17.74
C ALA A 172 7.58 -4.95 16.91
N PRO A 173 7.34 -5.28 15.63
CA PRO A 173 6.36 -4.56 14.82
C PRO A 173 4.96 -4.66 15.45
N VAL A 174 4.17 -3.61 15.31
CA VAL A 174 2.80 -3.54 15.84
C VAL A 174 1.82 -4.03 14.78
N CYS A 175 0.86 -4.84 15.19
CA CYS A 175 -0.21 -5.31 14.30
C CYS A 175 -1.19 -4.18 14.00
N LYS A 176 -1.41 -3.91 12.71
CA LYS A 176 -2.32 -2.86 12.23
C LYS A 176 -3.79 -3.04 12.66
N ILE A 177 -4.20 -4.26 13.02
CA ILE A 177 -5.61 -4.58 13.32
C ILE A 177 -5.90 -4.57 14.81
N CYS A 178 -5.03 -5.20 15.62
CA CYS A 178 -5.25 -5.33 17.07
C CYS A 178 -4.34 -4.42 17.90
N ASP A 179 -3.47 -3.65 17.28
CA ASP A 179 -2.50 -2.72 17.89
C ASP A 179 -1.54 -3.37 18.91
N ASN A 180 -1.47 -4.71 18.92
CA ASN A 180 -0.57 -5.45 19.79
C ASN A 180 0.80 -5.69 19.15
N PRO A 181 1.89 -5.75 19.96
CA PRO A 181 3.19 -6.20 19.48
C PRO A 181 3.12 -7.59 18.86
N ILE A 182 3.74 -7.80 17.73
CA ILE A 182 3.75 -9.10 17.04
C ILE A 182 4.92 -9.91 17.54
N LEU A 183 4.63 -10.89 18.37
CA LEU A 183 5.62 -11.75 19.03
C LEU A 183 5.76 -13.13 18.37
N SER A 184 5.04 -13.38 17.29
CA SER A 184 5.03 -14.64 16.54
C SER A 184 5.07 -14.37 15.05
N SER A 185 4.59 -15.33 14.23
CA SER A 185 4.47 -15.17 12.78
C SER A 185 3.52 -14.05 12.39
N TYR A 186 3.82 -13.41 11.27
CA TYR A 186 3.04 -12.29 10.74
C TYR A 186 3.10 -12.23 9.21
N MET A 187 2.11 -11.56 8.66
CA MET A 187 2.08 -11.13 7.27
C MET A 187 2.50 -9.67 7.16
N HIS A 188 3.20 -9.32 6.10
CA HIS A 188 3.49 -7.93 5.80
C HIS A 188 2.93 -7.55 4.42
N TYR A 189 2.48 -6.31 4.31
CA TYR A 189 1.88 -5.73 3.13
C TYR A 189 2.56 -4.39 2.85
N LYS A 190 2.77 -4.06 1.57
CA LYS A 190 3.22 -2.73 1.19
C LYS A 190 2.04 -1.77 1.06
N ASP A 191 2.08 -0.68 1.78
CA ASP A 191 1.22 0.47 1.51
C ASP A 191 1.76 1.20 0.28
N LYS A 192 1.04 1.08 -0.82
CA LYS A 192 1.45 1.69 -2.10
C LYS A 192 1.46 3.22 -2.08
N LYS A 193 0.80 3.87 -1.11
CA LYS A 193 0.73 5.33 -1.02
C LYS A 193 1.94 5.94 -0.34
N ASN A 194 2.33 5.33 0.79
CA ASN A 194 3.34 5.90 1.67
C ASN A 194 4.67 5.14 1.60
N ASP A 195 4.75 4.12 0.74
CA ASP A 195 5.86 3.14 0.65
C ASP A 195 6.24 2.51 2.00
N THR A 196 5.28 2.49 2.95
CA THR A 196 5.47 1.91 4.28
C THR A 196 5.08 0.44 4.31
N THR A 197 5.64 -0.29 5.26
CA THR A 197 5.28 -1.69 5.48
C THR A 197 4.22 -1.80 6.58
N ILE A 198 3.11 -2.45 6.28
CA ILE A 198 2.03 -2.77 7.22
C ILE A 198 2.24 -4.19 7.72
N TYR A 199 2.24 -4.37 9.04
CA TYR A 199 2.38 -5.68 9.67
C TYR A 199 1.04 -6.13 10.26
N VAL A 200 0.68 -7.38 10.02
CA VAL A 200 -0.55 -8.00 10.56
C VAL A 200 -0.20 -9.36 11.15
N CYS A 201 -0.51 -9.59 12.43
CA CYS A 201 -0.26 -10.87 13.07
C CYS A 201 -1.13 -11.98 12.46
N ASP A 202 -0.65 -13.21 12.48
CA ASP A 202 -1.34 -14.36 11.87
C ASP A 202 -2.80 -14.53 12.32
N PRO A 203 -3.16 -14.39 13.61
CA PRO A 203 -4.55 -14.47 14.04
C PRO A 203 -5.44 -13.43 13.35
N CYS A 204 -4.97 -12.18 13.26
CA CYS A 204 -5.71 -11.11 12.59
C CYS A 204 -5.76 -11.31 11.07
N ALA A 205 -4.68 -11.80 10.47
CA ALA A 205 -4.64 -12.07 9.03
C ALA A 205 -5.60 -13.18 8.60
N LYS A 206 -5.79 -14.18 9.46
CA LYS A 206 -6.72 -15.31 9.24
C LYS A 206 -8.15 -14.99 9.62
N GLY A 207 -8.35 -14.21 10.69
CA GLY A 207 -9.66 -13.88 11.23
C GLY A 207 -10.38 -12.71 10.57
N ASN A 208 -9.73 -11.95 9.70
CA ASN A 208 -10.32 -10.78 9.05
C ASN A 208 -10.38 -10.93 7.53
N ARG A 209 -11.43 -10.38 6.93
CA ARG A 209 -11.59 -10.29 5.47
C ARG A 209 -10.55 -9.31 4.91
N LYS A 210 -10.14 -9.53 3.66
CA LYS A 210 -9.19 -8.65 2.97
C LYS A 210 -9.90 -7.56 2.19
N CYS A 211 -9.35 -6.36 2.24
CA CYS A 211 -9.78 -5.27 1.37
C CYS A 211 -9.57 -5.66 -0.11
N PHE A 212 -10.60 -5.49 -0.92
CA PHE A 212 -10.55 -5.82 -2.36
C PHE A 212 -9.54 -4.96 -3.14
N VAL A 213 -9.30 -3.73 -2.67
CA VAL A 213 -8.41 -2.77 -3.35
C VAL A 213 -6.94 -2.99 -3.01
N CYS A 214 -6.59 -3.03 -1.71
CA CYS A 214 -5.20 -3.14 -1.26
C CYS A 214 -4.78 -4.56 -0.86
N GLY A 215 -5.73 -5.47 -0.67
CA GLY A 215 -5.46 -6.86 -0.24
C GLY A 215 -5.10 -7.01 1.23
N VAL A 216 -5.05 -5.92 2.01
CA VAL A 216 -4.72 -5.93 3.43
C VAL A 216 -5.94 -6.39 4.22
N PRO A 217 -5.80 -7.33 5.18
CA PRO A 217 -6.87 -7.65 6.11
C PRO A 217 -7.23 -6.44 6.97
N ASP A 218 -8.53 -6.22 7.21
CA ASP A 218 -9.02 -5.11 8.03
C ASP A 218 -10.30 -5.53 8.75
N GLY A 219 -10.45 -5.11 10.01
CA GLY A 219 -11.66 -5.37 10.81
C GLY A 219 -12.82 -4.43 10.46
N ASN A 220 -12.56 -3.30 9.80
CA ASN A 220 -13.52 -2.24 9.52
C ASN A 220 -13.79 -2.09 8.01
N LEU A 221 -14.13 -3.19 7.34
CA LEU A 221 -14.45 -3.18 5.91
C LEU A 221 -15.90 -2.73 5.68
N SER A 222 -16.07 -1.81 4.74
CA SER A 222 -17.38 -1.42 4.21
C SER A 222 -17.66 -2.17 2.90
N GLU A 223 -18.92 -2.55 2.67
CA GLU A 223 -19.33 -3.15 1.40
C GLU A 223 -19.57 -2.04 0.36
N VAL A 224 -18.74 -2.02 -0.68
CA VAL A 224 -18.84 -1.07 -1.80
C VAL A 224 -19.04 -1.87 -3.08
N GLN A 225 -20.22 -1.78 -3.69
CA GLN A 225 -20.56 -2.60 -4.86
C GLN A 225 -20.29 -4.11 -4.65
N GLN A 226 -20.72 -4.63 -3.48
CA GLN A 226 -20.53 -6.03 -3.06
C GLN A 226 -19.03 -6.43 -2.88
N GLN A 227 -18.13 -5.47 -2.73
CA GLN A 227 -16.73 -5.71 -2.45
C GLN A 227 -16.33 -5.11 -1.11
N PRO A 228 -15.58 -5.86 -0.28
CA PRO A 228 -15.09 -5.36 0.99
C PRO A 228 -13.97 -4.33 0.79
N VAL A 229 -14.12 -3.13 1.28
CA VAL A 229 -13.15 -2.03 1.10
C VAL A 229 -12.83 -1.39 2.44
N CYS A 230 -11.55 -1.23 2.76
CA CYS A 230 -11.11 -0.56 3.98
C CYS A 230 -11.33 0.96 3.90
N PRO A 231 -11.49 1.66 5.05
CA PRO A 231 -11.75 3.10 5.07
C PRO A 231 -10.70 3.93 4.34
N GLY A 232 -9.44 3.52 4.41
CA GLY A 232 -8.34 4.19 3.69
C GLY A 232 -8.49 4.13 2.17
N CYS A 233 -8.78 2.94 1.64
CA CYS A 233 -9.01 2.78 0.20
C CYS A 233 -10.30 3.45 -0.25
N PHE A 234 -11.36 3.42 0.55
CA PHE A 234 -12.64 4.03 0.20
C PHE A 234 -12.53 5.54 -0.05
N LYS A 235 -11.76 6.26 0.76
CA LYS A 235 -11.52 7.71 0.57
C LYS A 235 -10.91 8.06 -0.78
N ASP A 236 -10.18 7.13 -1.38
CA ASP A 236 -9.43 7.35 -2.62
C ASP A 236 -10.14 6.79 -3.85
N LEU A 237 -11.19 6.00 -3.64
CA LEU A 237 -11.95 5.46 -4.76
C LEU A 237 -12.59 6.58 -5.58
N LYS A 238 -12.29 6.56 -6.86
CA LYS A 238 -12.93 7.45 -7.82
C LYS A 238 -14.16 6.79 -8.41
N LYS A 239 -15.16 7.60 -8.76
CA LYS A 239 -16.32 7.13 -9.53
C LYS A 239 -16.02 7.22 -11.01
N CYS A 240 -16.47 6.22 -11.75
CA CYS A 240 -16.48 6.27 -13.20
C CYS A 240 -17.45 7.37 -13.67
N TYR A 241 -16.96 8.27 -14.50
CA TYR A 241 -17.79 9.35 -15.03
C TYR A 241 -18.95 8.82 -15.89
N GLY A 242 -18.69 7.75 -16.66
CA GLY A 242 -19.69 7.19 -17.56
C GLY A 242 -20.82 6.42 -16.87
N CYS A 243 -20.55 5.59 -15.84
CA CYS A 243 -21.56 4.75 -15.20
C CYS A 243 -21.81 5.07 -13.72
N GLY A 244 -21.10 6.00 -13.11
CA GLY A 244 -21.22 6.38 -11.71
C GLY A 244 -20.69 5.34 -10.72
N LYS A 245 -20.27 4.15 -11.15
CA LYS A 245 -19.74 3.09 -10.27
C LYS A 245 -18.32 3.41 -9.80
N TYR A 246 -17.95 2.92 -8.61
CA TYR A 246 -16.58 3.06 -8.13
C TYR A 246 -15.59 2.24 -8.97
N ILE A 247 -14.41 2.80 -9.19
CA ILE A 247 -13.33 2.17 -9.96
C ILE A 247 -12.35 1.55 -8.98
N PHE A 248 -12.29 0.20 -8.95
CA PHE A 248 -11.44 -0.52 -8.00
C PHE A 248 -10.02 -0.77 -8.50
N ARG A 249 -9.80 -0.77 -9.81
CA ARG A 249 -8.53 -1.19 -10.40
C ARG A 249 -8.02 -0.17 -11.42
N VAL A 250 -8.20 -0.45 -12.70
CA VAL A 250 -7.72 0.39 -13.79
C VAL A 250 -8.73 1.49 -14.09
N SER A 251 -8.26 2.71 -14.17
CA SER A 251 -9.01 3.86 -14.68
C SER A 251 -8.34 4.43 -15.93
N TYR A 252 -9.15 4.92 -16.82
CA TYR A 252 -8.71 5.62 -18.03
C TYR A 252 -9.01 7.10 -17.86
N LYS A 253 -7.98 7.93 -17.98
CA LYS A 253 -8.10 9.39 -17.99
C LYS A 253 -7.76 9.87 -19.40
N TYR A 254 -8.57 10.73 -19.94
CA TYR A 254 -8.30 11.35 -21.23
C TYR A 254 -7.57 12.67 -21.02
N GLU A 255 -6.73 13.02 -21.97
CA GLU A 255 -6.02 14.28 -21.97
C GLU A 255 -6.99 15.46 -21.81
N LEU A 256 -6.58 16.46 -21.06
CA LEU A 256 -7.35 17.68 -20.80
C LEU A 256 -8.71 17.45 -20.11
N THR A 257 -8.93 16.28 -19.50
CA THR A 257 -10.13 16.05 -18.70
C THR A 257 -9.76 15.56 -17.32
N GLU A 258 -10.54 15.94 -16.31
CA GLU A 258 -10.44 15.33 -14.97
C GLU A 258 -11.31 14.06 -14.85
N GLN A 259 -12.04 13.73 -15.90
CA GLN A 259 -12.95 12.60 -15.93
C GLN A 259 -12.19 11.28 -16.01
N GLN A 260 -12.58 10.32 -15.18
CA GLN A 260 -12.02 8.98 -15.18
C GLN A 260 -13.09 7.96 -15.52
N TYR A 261 -12.73 7.00 -16.35
CA TYR A 261 -13.63 5.96 -16.82
C TYR A 261 -13.12 4.58 -16.36
N CYS A 262 -14.03 3.69 -15.98
CA CYS A 262 -13.68 2.30 -15.74
C CYS A 262 -13.41 1.56 -17.07
N ALA A 263 -12.76 0.40 -16.98
CA ALA A 263 -12.44 -0.41 -18.16
C ALA A 263 -13.68 -0.82 -18.95
N ASP A 264 -14.77 -1.13 -18.26
CA ASP A 264 -16.02 -1.49 -18.90
C ASP A 264 -16.61 -0.36 -19.76
N CYS A 265 -16.70 0.86 -19.19
CA CYS A 265 -17.13 2.02 -19.97
C CYS A 265 -16.17 2.35 -21.11
N GLN A 266 -14.86 2.19 -20.89
CA GLN A 266 -13.88 2.45 -21.93
C GLN A 266 -14.00 1.49 -23.11
N GLN A 267 -14.29 0.23 -22.87
CA GLN A 267 -14.29 -0.83 -23.89
C GLN A 267 -15.67 -1.12 -24.48
N ASN A 268 -16.70 -1.06 -23.64
CA ASN A 268 -18.02 -1.61 -23.96
C ASN A 268 -19.13 -0.55 -24.14
N THR A 269 -18.80 0.77 -24.01
CA THR A 269 -19.76 1.82 -24.33
C THR A 269 -19.42 2.49 -25.65
N ASP A 270 -20.45 2.97 -26.34
CA ASP A 270 -20.27 3.80 -27.54
C ASP A 270 -19.37 5.01 -27.22
N LYS A 271 -18.68 5.50 -28.22
CA LYS A 271 -18.00 6.79 -28.17
C LYS A 271 -18.96 7.91 -28.60
N CYS A 272 -18.80 9.05 -27.96
CA CYS A 272 -19.53 10.24 -28.35
C CYS A 272 -19.07 10.72 -29.73
N ASP A 273 -19.99 10.83 -30.68
CA ASP A 273 -19.68 11.25 -32.06
C ASP A 273 -19.20 12.71 -32.15
N VAL A 274 -19.25 13.46 -31.05
CA VAL A 274 -18.76 14.84 -30.97
C VAL A 274 -17.41 14.97 -30.32
N CYS A 275 -17.24 14.41 -29.08
CA CYS A 275 -16.02 14.58 -28.31
C CYS A 275 -15.12 13.34 -28.24
N GLY A 276 -15.55 12.21 -28.79
CA GLY A 276 -14.79 10.95 -28.78
C GLY A 276 -14.69 10.23 -27.41
N LEU A 277 -15.23 10.80 -26.34
CA LEU A 277 -15.22 10.19 -25.02
C LEU A 277 -16.29 9.10 -24.92
N PRO A 278 -16.16 8.13 -23.99
CA PRO A 278 -17.22 7.16 -23.73
C PRO A 278 -18.53 7.88 -23.38
N THR A 279 -19.63 7.49 -24.04
CA THR A 279 -20.95 8.13 -23.82
C THR A 279 -21.54 7.82 -22.44
N GLY A 280 -21.00 6.80 -21.75
CA GLY A 280 -21.56 6.34 -20.47
C GLY A 280 -22.80 5.46 -20.63
N ALA A 281 -23.59 5.37 -19.55
CA ALA A 281 -24.76 4.47 -19.49
C ALA A 281 -25.98 5.00 -20.24
N SER A 282 -26.02 6.29 -20.56
CA SER A 282 -27.19 6.95 -21.10
C SER A 282 -26.84 7.91 -22.26
N PRO A 283 -26.40 7.37 -23.41
CA PRO A 283 -26.14 8.22 -24.58
C PRO A 283 -27.43 8.82 -25.11
N VAL A 284 -27.36 10.06 -25.57
CA VAL A 284 -28.45 10.70 -26.32
C VAL A 284 -28.31 10.31 -27.80
N LYS A 285 -29.35 9.70 -28.34
CA LYS A 285 -29.41 9.36 -29.76
C LYS A 285 -30.07 10.53 -30.54
N LEU A 286 -29.36 11.07 -31.48
CA LEU A 286 -29.89 12.11 -32.38
C LEU A 286 -30.70 11.49 -33.53
N THR A 287 -31.50 12.30 -34.18
CA THR A 287 -32.33 11.92 -35.35
C THR A 287 -31.50 11.43 -36.53
N ASP A 288 -30.29 11.92 -36.67
CA ASP A 288 -29.32 11.55 -37.70
C ASP A 288 -28.48 10.30 -37.37
N GLY A 289 -28.79 9.64 -36.27
CA GLY A 289 -28.16 8.39 -35.83
C GLY A 289 -26.94 8.57 -34.94
N ARG A 290 -26.41 9.78 -34.77
CA ARG A 290 -25.29 10.04 -33.82
C ARG A 290 -25.68 9.73 -32.40
N LYS A 291 -24.68 9.29 -31.62
CA LYS A 291 -24.77 9.10 -30.18
C LYS A 291 -23.85 10.10 -29.47
N ILE A 292 -24.41 10.96 -28.68
CA ILE A 292 -23.65 12.00 -27.97
C ILE A 292 -23.74 11.80 -26.47
N CYS A 293 -22.66 12.18 -25.74
CA CYS A 293 -22.65 12.11 -24.30
C CYS A 293 -23.50 13.22 -23.67
N PRO A 294 -23.98 13.06 -22.43
CA PRO A 294 -24.79 14.07 -21.75
C PRO A 294 -24.16 15.47 -21.69
N ASP A 295 -22.81 15.54 -21.55
CA ASP A 295 -22.12 16.83 -21.51
C ASP A 295 -22.20 17.57 -22.84
N CYS A 296 -21.96 16.87 -23.95
CA CYS A 296 -22.12 17.47 -25.28
C CYS A 296 -23.56 17.87 -25.57
N GLU A 297 -24.50 17.05 -25.10
CA GLU A 297 -25.93 17.33 -25.29
C GLU A 297 -26.38 18.57 -24.49
N SER A 298 -25.92 18.69 -23.22
CA SER A 298 -26.36 19.78 -22.34
C SER A 298 -25.99 21.19 -22.84
N THR A 299 -24.95 21.28 -23.67
CA THR A 299 -24.46 22.54 -24.24
C THR A 299 -24.68 22.63 -25.76
N ALA A 300 -25.38 21.65 -26.33
CA ALA A 300 -25.62 21.59 -27.78
C ALA A 300 -26.51 22.72 -28.25
N VAL A 301 -26.10 23.41 -29.28
CA VAL A 301 -26.90 24.42 -30.00
C VAL A 301 -27.87 23.72 -30.94
N LYS A 302 -29.16 23.97 -30.74
CA LYS A 302 -30.26 23.30 -31.46
C LYS A 302 -31.09 24.24 -32.32
N ASN A 303 -30.85 25.55 -32.21
CA ASN A 303 -31.61 26.58 -32.87
C ASN A 303 -30.74 27.37 -33.84
N VAL A 304 -31.16 27.47 -35.11
CA VAL A 304 -30.41 28.21 -36.12
C VAL A 304 -30.31 29.72 -35.85
N ASN A 305 -31.26 30.30 -35.13
CA ASN A 305 -31.15 31.71 -34.74
C ASN A 305 -29.99 31.90 -33.71
N GLU A 306 -29.82 30.95 -32.75
CA GLU A 306 -28.69 30.99 -31.85
C GLU A 306 -27.35 30.89 -32.62
N VAL A 307 -27.29 30.10 -33.71
CA VAL A 307 -26.08 30.04 -34.57
C VAL A 307 -25.78 31.40 -35.19
N ARG A 308 -26.83 32.10 -35.65
CA ARG A 308 -26.67 33.45 -36.22
C ARG A 308 -26.17 34.46 -35.20
N ASP A 309 -26.69 34.39 -33.96
CA ASP A 309 -26.26 35.26 -32.89
C ASP A 309 -24.78 34.96 -32.50
N LEU A 310 -24.40 33.68 -32.45
CA LEU A 310 -23.02 33.28 -32.22
C LEU A 310 -22.08 33.72 -33.35
N TYR A 311 -22.52 33.56 -34.59
CA TYR A 311 -21.78 34.06 -35.75
C TYR A 311 -21.58 35.58 -35.69
N ALA A 312 -22.62 36.34 -35.36
CA ALA A 312 -22.52 37.80 -35.21
C ALA A 312 -21.52 38.19 -34.11
N ALA A 313 -21.53 37.45 -33.00
CA ALA A 313 -20.54 37.67 -31.91
C ALA A 313 -19.11 37.33 -32.35
N VAL A 314 -18.90 36.21 -33.03
CA VAL A 314 -17.60 35.78 -33.54
C VAL A 314 -17.09 36.78 -34.60
N SER A 315 -17.90 37.11 -35.58
CA SER A 315 -17.50 38.06 -36.65
C SER A 315 -17.24 39.45 -36.10
N GLY A 316 -18.05 39.93 -35.15
CA GLY A 316 -17.81 41.19 -34.46
C GLY A 316 -16.45 41.21 -33.76
N PHE A 317 -16.13 40.14 -32.96
CA PHE A 317 -14.82 40.01 -32.33
C PHE A 317 -13.66 40.01 -33.34
N LEU A 318 -13.80 39.24 -34.43
CA LEU A 318 -12.73 39.14 -35.45
C LEU A 318 -12.53 40.47 -36.23
N ILE A 319 -13.62 41.21 -36.47
CA ILE A 319 -13.55 42.55 -37.08
C ILE A 319 -12.90 43.56 -36.14
N ASP A 320 -13.33 43.59 -34.89
CA ASP A 320 -12.84 44.56 -33.90
C ASP A 320 -11.38 44.34 -33.54
N GLU A 321 -10.99 43.09 -33.28
CA GLU A 321 -9.64 42.74 -32.82
C GLU A 321 -8.63 42.62 -33.93
N TYR A 322 -9.03 42.05 -35.09
CA TYR A 322 -8.10 41.70 -36.17
C TYR A 322 -8.38 42.40 -37.49
N ARG A 323 -9.40 43.28 -37.55
CA ARG A 323 -9.84 43.98 -38.79
C ARG A 323 -10.22 43.00 -39.92
N MET A 324 -10.69 41.83 -39.56
CA MET A 324 -11.09 40.79 -40.52
C MET A 324 -12.49 41.04 -41.09
N GLN A 325 -12.62 42.07 -41.91
CA GLN A 325 -13.89 42.35 -42.59
C GLN A 325 -13.97 41.52 -43.88
N ILE A 326 -15.09 40.86 -44.09
CA ILE A 326 -15.41 40.08 -45.31
C ILE A 326 -16.68 40.61 -45.96
N GLY A 327 -16.94 40.19 -47.22
CA GLY A 327 -18.21 40.40 -47.89
C GLY A 327 -19.40 39.82 -47.17
N ASN A 328 -20.61 40.00 -47.70
CA ASN A 328 -21.83 39.52 -47.04
C ASN A 328 -21.90 38.00 -46.96
N VAL A 329 -22.12 37.49 -45.74
CA VAL A 329 -22.55 36.12 -45.56
C VAL A 329 -24.05 36.03 -45.85
N ASN A 330 -24.36 35.36 -46.93
CA ASN A 330 -25.73 35.28 -47.46
C ASN A 330 -26.57 34.31 -46.64
N LYS A 331 -25.97 33.15 -46.24
CA LYS A 331 -26.69 32.11 -45.55
C LYS A 331 -25.83 31.44 -44.46
N ILE A 332 -26.45 31.26 -43.29
CA ILE A 332 -25.94 30.38 -42.24
C ILE A 332 -27.02 29.35 -41.98
N SER A 333 -26.69 28.06 -42.06
CA SER A 333 -27.67 27.00 -41.86
C SER A 333 -27.11 25.78 -41.18
N PHE A 334 -27.95 25.10 -40.38
CA PHE A 334 -27.69 23.77 -39.88
C PHE A 334 -27.82 22.75 -41.02
N LYS A 335 -26.94 21.73 -40.91
CA LYS A 335 -26.96 20.55 -41.73
C LYS A 335 -26.90 19.30 -40.87
N GLU A 336 -27.65 18.27 -41.25
CA GLU A 336 -27.49 16.94 -40.67
C GLU A 336 -26.22 16.26 -41.19
N ILE A 337 -25.79 15.19 -40.49
CA ILE A 337 -24.52 14.52 -40.78
C ILE A 337 -24.45 13.97 -42.24
N SER A 338 -25.58 13.53 -42.77
CA SER A 338 -25.67 13.06 -44.19
C SER A 338 -25.42 14.18 -45.18
N GLU A 339 -26.03 15.34 -44.93
CA GLU A 339 -25.84 16.53 -45.77
C GLU A 339 -24.42 17.08 -45.67
N MET A 340 -23.85 17.12 -44.46
CA MET A 340 -22.45 17.53 -44.23
C MET A 340 -21.46 16.60 -44.93
N ARG A 341 -21.74 15.30 -44.96
CA ARG A 341 -20.95 14.31 -45.70
C ARG A 341 -20.98 14.59 -47.21
N GLU A 342 -22.17 14.76 -47.76
CA GLU A 342 -22.35 15.02 -49.19
C GLU A 342 -21.66 16.35 -49.59
N LEU A 343 -21.79 17.39 -48.79
CA LEU A 343 -21.11 18.66 -49.01
C LEU A 343 -19.59 18.50 -48.90
N GLY A 344 -19.10 17.74 -47.90
CA GLY A 344 -17.68 17.49 -47.70
C GLY A 344 -17.02 16.70 -48.83
N GLU A 345 -17.69 15.67 -49.36
CA GLU A 345 -17.19 14.90 -50.53
C GLU A 345 -16.95 15.77 -51.78
N ASN A 346 -17.64 16.88 -51.86
CA ASN A 346 -17.48 17.86 -52.94
C ASN A 346 -16.47 18.99 -52.62
N THR A 347 -15.82 18.93 -51.47
CA THR A 347 -14.82 19.95 -51.04
C THR A 347 -13.41 19.45 -51.37
N PRO A 348 -12.57 20.24 -52.05
CA PRO A 348 -11.24 19.81 -52.51
C PRO A 348 -10.27 19.34 -51.37
N THR A 349 -10.46 19.84 -50.14
CA THR A 349 -9.59 19.56 -48.96
C THR A 349 -10.10 18.45 -48.05
N ALA A 350 -11.25 17.80 -48.42
CA ALA A 350 -11.84 16.79 -47.57
C ALA A 350 -11.00 15.51 -47.47
N GLU A 351 -10.59 15.14 -46.26
CA GLU A 351 -10.07 13.80 -45.98
C GLU A 351 -11.18 12.77 -46.20
N LYS A 352 -10.90 11.71 -46.99
CA LYS A 352 -11.88 10.66 -47.25
C LYS A 352 -12.35 10.02 -45.94
N GLY A 353 -13.66 10.11 -45.70
CA GLY A 353 -14.34 9.49 -44.56
C GLY A 353 -14.43 10.39 -43.32
N VAL A 354 -13.85 11.58 -43.31
CA VAL A 354 -14.04 12.59 -42.26
C VAL A 354 -15.25 13.45 -42.62
N ILE A 355 -16.17 13.57 -41.65
CA ILE A 355 -17.36 14.44 -41.85
C ILE A 355 -17.02 15.81 -41.23
N PRO A 356 -17.02 16.88 -42.01
CA PRO A 356 -16.67 18.20 -41.52
C PRO A 356 -17.72 18.71 -40.53
N LEU A 357 -17.27 19.47 -39.53
CA LEU A 357 -18.14 20.13 -38.54
C LEU A 357 -18.71 21.46 -39.09
N GLY A 358 -17.97 22.11 -39.97
CA GLY A 358 -18.33 23.30 -40.70
C GLY A 358 -17.91 23.18 -42.16
N ILE A 359 -18.51 23.95 -43.02
CA ILE A 359 -18.13 24.12 -44.43
C ILE A 359 -18.45 25.56 -44.84
N PHE A 360 -17.45 26.18 -45.39
CA PHE A 360 -17.56 27.44 -46.07
C PHE A 360 -17.78 27.20 -47.58
N SER A 361 -18.70 27.92 -48.18
CA SER A 361 -18.95 27.89 -49.64
C SER A 361 -19.05 29.30 -50.19
N ARG A 362 -18.46 29.51 -51.36
CA ARG A 362 -18.42 30.82 -52.02
C ARG A 362 -19.26 30.82 -53.32
N HIS A 363 -20.11 31.81 -53.46
CA HIS A 363 -20.91 32.04 -54.66
C HIS A 363 -20.71 33.48 -55.14
N GLY A 364 -19.72 33.68 -56.01
CA GLY A 364 -19.34 35.02 -56.45
C GLY A 364 -18.75 35.87 -55.35
N LYS A 365 -19.47 36.90 -54.89
CA LYS A 365 -19.11 37.75 -53.73
C LYS A 365 -19.84 37.42 -52.47
N GLU A 366 -20.68 36.38 -52.48
CA GLU A 366 -21.48 35.97 -51.35
C GLU A 366 -20.90 34.67 -50.76
N PHE A 367 -21.08 34.50 -49.47
CA PHE A 367 -20.61 33.35 -48.75
C PHE A 367 -21.76 32.63 -48.05
N ASP A 368 -21.75 31.31 -48.06
CA ASP A 368 -22.61 30.46 -47.25
C ASP A 368 -21.78 29.70 -46.23
N ILE A 369 -22.25 29.60 -44.98
CA ILE A 369 -21.66 28.81 -43.93
C ILE A 369 -22.63 27.72 -43.50
N PHE A 370 -22.22 26.49 -43.61
CA PHE A 370 -22.94 25.32 -43.15
C PHE A 370 -22.27 24.77 -41.91
N VAL A 371 -23.04 24.47 -40.89
CA VAL A 371 -22.52 23.87 -39.63
C VAL A 371 -23.34 22.66 -39.27
N GLN A 372 -22.64 21.66 -38.71
CA GLN A 372 -23.31 20.47 -38.22
C GLN A 372 -24.24 20.83 -37.06
N ASN A 373 -25.44 20.23 -37.02
CA ASN A 373 -26.38 20.44 -35.92
C ASN A 373 -25.91 19.78 -34.60
N ASN A 374 -26.49 20.20 -33.49
CA ASN A 374 -26.24 19.66 -32.16
C ASN A 374 -24.75 19.66 -31.73
N LEU A 375 -23.94 20.62 -32.19
CA LEU A 375 -22.60 20.84 -31.66
C LEU A 375 -22.67 21.60 -30.34
N PRO A 376 -21.82 21.24 -29.34
CA PRO A 376 -21.62 22.04 -28.12
C PRO A 376 -21.25 23.49 -28.46
N LYS A 377 -21.78 24.44 -27.70
CA LYS A 377 -21.67 25.88 -27.98
C LYS A 377 -20.22 26.34 -28.23
N ASN A 378 -19.27 26.00 -27.37
CA ASN A 378 -17.88 26.43 -27.56
C ASN A 378 -17.24 25.79 -28.82
N LEU A 379 -17.55 24.51 -29.08
CA LEU A 379 -17.09 23.85 -30.30
C LEU A 379 -17.64 24.56 -31.52
N LEU A 380 -18.94 24.89 -31.53
CA LEU A 380 -19.60 25.63 -32.63
C LEU A 380 -18.98 27.01 -32.82
N ILE A 381 -18.71 27.77 -31.75
CA ILE A 381 -17.99 29.05 -31.82
C ILE A 381 -16.63 28.87 -32.52
N GLY A 382 -15.88 27.83 -32.15
CA GLY A 382 -14.60 27.52 -32.79
C GLY A 382 -14.76 27.15 -34.27
N VAL A 383 -15.79 26.38 -34.62
CA VAL A 383 -16.09 26.04 -36.02
C VAL A 383 -16.45 27.31 -36.81
N LEU A 384 -17.35 28.17 -36.30
CA LEU A 384 -17.71 29.42 -36.96
C LEU A 384 -16.51 30.34 -37.19
N ALA A 385 -15.58 30.42 -36.24
CA ALA A 385 -14.36 31.17 -36.40
C ALA A 385 -13.43 30.59 -37.49
N HIS A 386 -13.35 29.27 -37.57
CA HIS A 386 -12.58 28.56 -38.59
C HIS A 386 -13.16 28.83 -40.00
N GLU A 387 -14.46 28.67 -40.18
CA GLU A 387 -15.10 28.92 -41.47
C GLU A 387 -15.06 30.41 -41.88
N TYR A 388 -15.13 31.31 -40.89
CA TYR A 388 -14.94 32.74 -41.11
C TYR A 388 -13.54 33.05 -41.61
N ALA A 389 -12.52 32.38 -41.12
CA ALA A 389 -11.14 32.57 -41.58
C ALA A 389 -10.97 32.15 -43.05
N HIS A 390 -11.57 31.03 -43.46
CA HIS A 390 -11.58 30.63 -44.87
C HIS A 390 -12.30 31.66 -45.73
N ALA A 391 -13.47 32.19 -45.28
CA ALA A 391 -14.16 33.27 -45.99
C ALA A 391 -13.25 34.50 -46.14
N TYR A 392 -12.52 34.88 -45.10
CA TYR A 392 -11.58 36.01 -45.12
C TYR A 392 -10.45 35.82 -46.15
N VAL A 393 -9.85 34.63 -46.19
CA VAL A 393 -8.80 34.30 -47.18
C VAL A 393 -9.34 34.35 -48.60
N ARG A 394 -10.49 33.72 -48.85
CA ARG A 394 -11.10 33.68 -50.22
C ARG A 394 -11.66 35.03 -50.68
N ASP A 395 -12.04 35.90 -49.76
CA ASP A 395 -12.46 37.27 -50.11
C ASP A 395 -11.29 38.11 -50.66
N ARG A 396 -10.09 37.91 -50.09
CA ARG A 396 -8.88 38.63 -50.48
C ARG A 396 -8.09 37.97 -51.61
N MET A 397 -8.00 36.67 -51.56
CA MET A 397 -7.25 35.84 -52.49
C MET A 397 -8.12 34.65 -52.94
N PRO A 398 -8.99 34.88 -53.96
CA PRO A 398 -9.94 33.87 -54.44
C PRO A 398 -9.31 32.53 -54.83
N ASP A 399 -8.10 32.58 -55.38
CA ASP A 399 -7.36 31.42 -55.90
C ASP A 399 -6.22 30.97 -54.98
N PHE A 400 -6.34 31.25 -53.66
CA PHE A 400 -5.36 30.81 -52.70
C PHE A 400 -5.36 29.27 -52.59
N ASP A 401 -4.20 28.62 -52.79
CA ASP A 401 -4.08 27.17 -52.95
C ASP A 401 -3.11 26.49 -51.96
N ASP A 402 -2.46 27.26 -51.06
CA ASP A 402 -1.62 26.69 -50.00
C ASP A 402 -2.50 26.17 -48.86
N THR A 403 -2.84 24.88 -48.92
CA THR A 403 -3.71 24.21 -47.95
C THR A 403 -3.12 24.24 -46.54
N LEU A 404 -1.79 24.12 -46.38
CA LEU A 404 -1.16 24.13 -45.05
C LEU A 404 -1.33 25.50 -44.37
N ILE A 405 -1.13 26.57 -45.15
CA ILE A 405 -1.26 27.95 -44.62
C ILE A 405 -2.76 28.29 -44.43
N ASP A 406 -3.65 27.88 -45.31
CA ASP A 406 -5.08 28.14 -45.23
C ASP A 406 -5.70 27.49 -43.98
N GLU A 407 -5.50 26.17 -43.81
CA GLU A 407 -5.98 25.44 -42.62
C GLU A 407 -5.26 25.90 -41.32
N GLY A 408 -3.97 26.18 -41.43
CA GLY A 408 -3.19 26.72 -40.30
C GLY A 408 -3.72 28.07 -39.82
N PHE A 409 -4.08 28.97 -40.74
CA PHE A 409 -4.66 30.26 -40.40
C PHE A 409 -6.05 30.10 -39.79
N ALA A 410 -6.86 29.24 -40.35
CA ALA A 410 -8.21 28.96 -39.83
C ALA A 410 -8.15 28.38 -38.41
N GLU A 411 -7.26 27.44 -38.14
CA GLU A 411 -7.02 26.90 -36.76
C GLU A 411 -6.40 27.95 -35.84
N TRP A 412 -5.56 28.86 -36.31
CA TRP A 412 -5.01 29.95 -35.53
C TRP A 412 -6.10 30.94 -35.10
N ILE A 413 -6.99 31.33 -35.99
CA ILE A 413 -8.18 32.16 -35.69
C ILE A 413 -9.10 31.46 -34.72
N ARG A 414 -9.37 30.17 -34.93
CA ARG A 414 -10.15 29.34 -34.02
C ARG A 414 -9.54 29.31 -32.60
N HIS A 415 -8.21 29.13 -32.50
CA HIS A 415 -7.47 29.15 -31.23
C HIS A 415 -7.61 30.52 -30.53
N LYS A 416 -7.39 31.63 -31.25
CA LYS A 416 -7.57 32.98 -30.71
C LYS A 416 -9.00 33.21 -30.19
N THR A 417 -10.00 32.76 -30.92
CA THR A 417 -11.41 32.88 -30.54
C THR A 417 -11.72 32.04 -29.28
N LEU A 418 -11.31 30.79 -29.25
CA LEU A 418 -11.51 29.92 -28.08
C LEU A 418 -10.80 30.46 -26.84
N THR A 419 -9.60 30.97 -26.97
CA THR A 419 -8.87 31.63 -25.89
C THR A 419 -9.64 32.85 -25.36
N LYS A 420 -10.20 33.68 -26.27
CA LYS A 420 -10.99 34.86 -25.91
C LYS A 420 -12.22 34.54 -25.07
N ILE A 421 -12.90 33.43 -25.38
CA ILE A 421 -14.11 33.01 -24.65
C ILE A 421 -13.75 32.16 -23.38
N GLY A 422 -12.47 31.95 -23.09
CA GLY A 422 -12.01 31.16 -21.92
C GLY A 422 -12.11 29.65 -22.10
N ASP A 423 -12.25 29.13 -23.34
CA ASP A 423 -12.18 27.69 -23.62
C ASP A 423 -10.70 27.23 -23.78
N GLU A 424 -9.97 27.23 -22.66
CA GLU A 424 -8.56 26.80 -22.66
C GLU A 424 -8.39 25.36 -23.12
N LYS A 425 -9.37 24.49 -22.84
CA LYS A 425 -9.35 23.10 -23.28
C LYS A 425 -9.45 23.00 -24.79
N GLY A 426 -10.41 23.71 -25.40
CA GLY A 426 -10.56 23.75 -26.84
C GLY A 426 -9.30 24.31 -27.54
N ALA A 427 -8.74 25.39 -27.01
CA ALA A 427 -7.50 25.96 -27.53
C ALA A 427 -6.33 24.97 -27.42
N LYS A 428 -6.16 24.29 -26.28
CA LYS A 428 -5.12 23.30 -26.06
C LYS A 428 -5.22 22.10 -27.00
N LEU A 429 -6.42 21.65 -27.33
CA LEU A 429 -6.63 20.58 -28.31
C LEU A 429 -6.07 20.95 -29.69
N ILE A 430 -6.19 22.20 -30.12
CA ILE A 430 -5.58 22.67 -31.36
C ILE A 430 -4.04 22.60 -31.30
N GLU A 431 -3.44 23.05 -30.22
CA GLU A 431 -1.99 23.00 -30.04
C GLU A 431 -1.42 21.57 -30.11
N MET A 432 -2.23 20.58 -29.66
CA MET A 432 -1.83 19.18 -29.57
C MET A 432 -2.05 18.37 -30.86
N ARG A 433 -2.70 18.96 -31.88
CA ARG A 433 -2.93 18.27 -33.15
C ARG A 433 -1.63 17.89 -33.86
N LYS A 434 -1.66 16.73 -34.56
CA LYS A 434 -0.50 16.18 -35.29
C LYS A 434 -0.84 15.88 -36.75
N ASP A 435 -1.78 16.61 -37.27
CA ASP A 435 -2.27 16.55 -38.66
C ASP A 435 -1.96 17.85 -39.36
N ILE A 436 -2.41 17.99 -40.64
CA ILE A 436 -2.19 19.20 -41.44
C ILE A 436 -2.67 20.47 -40.73
N TYR A 437 -3.78 20.39 -40.01
CA TYR A 437 -4.35 21.50 -39.24
C TYR A 437 -3.40 21.96 -38.12
N GLY A 438 -2.88 20.97 -37.33
CA GLY A 438 -1.93 21.27 -36.26
C GLY A 438 -0.56 21.74 -36.74
N ASP A 439 -0.09 21.21 -37.86
CA ASP A 439 1.21 21.64 -38.45
C ASP A 439 1.07 23.02 -39.07
N GLY A 440 -0.04 23.32 -39.75
CA GLY A 440 -0.38 24.64 -40.23
C GLY A 440 -0.51 25.67 -39.10
N PHE A 441 -1.21 25.34 -38.01
CA PHE A 441 -1.34 26.16 -36.82
C PHE A 441 0.05 26.56 -36.26
N LYS A 442 0.94 25.58 -36.06
CA LYS A 442 2.30 25.82 -35.57
C LYS A 442 3.08 26.75 -36.49
N LYS A 443 2.87 26.59 -37.81
CA LYS A 443 3.51 27.43 -38.81
C LYS A 443 3.05 28.89 -38.71
N ILE A 444 1.75 29.13 -38.55
CA ILE A 444 1.22 30.49 -38.35
C ILE A 444 1.71 31.09 -37.02
N VAL A 445 1.76 30.31 -35.94
CA VAL A 445 2.31 30.75 -34.65
C VAL A 445 3.80 31.14 -34.77
N GLU A 446 4.58 30.43 -35.58
CA GLU A 446 5.99 30.81 -35.84
C GLU A 446 6.08 32.14 -36.58
N ILE A 447 5.18 32.36 -37.58
CA ILE A 447 5.14 33.64 -38.32
C ILE A 447 4.71 34.77 -37.38
N GLU A 448 3.68 34.54 -36.54
CA GLU A 448 3.27 35.53 -35.55
C GLU A 448 4.42 35.90 -34.60
N LYS A 449 5.18 34.93 -34.09
CA LYS A 449 6.34 35.16 -33.19
C LYS A 449 7.46 35.98 -33.88
N LYS A 450 7.69 35.78 -35.17
CA LYS A 450 8.74 36.44 -35.93
C LYS A 450 8.36 37.84 -36.42
N SER A 451 7.13 38.02 -36.84
CA SER A 451 6.73 39.21 -37.60
C SER A 451 5.43 39.86 -37.06
N GLY A 452 4.93 39.39 -35.92
CA GLY A 452 3.69 39.89 -35.33
C GLY A 452 2.43 39.60 -36.20
N LEU A 453 1.33 40.23 -35.86
CA LEU A 453 0.09 40.12 -36.61
C LEU A 453 0.24 40.54 -38.06
N ASN A 454 1.05 41.59 -38.31
CA ASN A 454 1.31 42.08 -39.70
C ASN A 454 1.95 40.98 -40.57
N GLY A 455 2.83 40.15 -40.01
CA GLY A 455 3.40 39.00 -40.72
C GLY A 455 2.36 37.96 -41.10
N VAL A 456 1.43 37.65 -40.16
CA VAL A 456 0.35 36.67 -40.39
C VAL A 456 -0.61 37.18 -41.47
N PHE A 457 -1.15 38.38 -41.30
CA PHE A 457 -2.09 38.94 -42.25
C PHE A 457 -1.45 39.31 -43.60
N GLY A 458 -0.13 39.55 -43.60
CA GLY A 458 0.66 39.80 -44.83
C GLY A 458 0.67 38.62 -45.81
N LEU A 459 0.41 37.38 -45.32
CA LEU A 459 0.29 36.17 -46.16
C LEU A 459 -0.87 36.26 -47.15
N PHE A 460 -1.87 37.06 -46.83
CA PHE A 460 -3.14 37.17 -47.61
C PHE A 460 -3.31 38.54 -48.28
N ASN A 461 -2.25 39.33 -48.34
CA ASN A 461 -2.22 40.55 -49.12
C ASN A 461 -1.71 40.21 -50.52
N GLY A 462 -2.61 40.19 -51.51
CA GLY A 462 -2.27 39.96 -52.90
C GLY A 462 -1.20 40.97 -53.42
N PRO A 463 -0.53 40.64 -54.53
CA PRO A 463 0.46 41.57 -55.15
C PRO A 463 -0.25 42.85 -55.60
N GLY A 464 -0.25 43.88 -54.78
CA GLY A 464 -0.88 45.16 -55.06
C GLY A 464 -1.55 45.86 -53.87
N ALA A 465 -1.61 45.23 -52.71
CA ALA A 465 -2.13 45.88 -51.50
C ALA A 465 -1.06 46.85 -50.97
N GLU A 466 -1.22 48.14 -51.27
CA GLU A 466 -0.39 49.21 -50.72
C GLU A 466 -0.36 49.18 -49.18
N LYS A 467 0.81 49.33 -48.61
CA LYS A 467 1.03 49.52 -47.18
C LYS A 467 0.26 50.75 -46.68
N ASN A 468 -1.00 50.53 -46.24
CA ASN A 468 -1.61 51.51 -45.35
C ASN A 468 -0.99 51.41 -43.98
N THR A 469 0.19 52.00 -43.85
CA THR A 469 0.78 52.39 -42.56
C THR A 469 0.19 53.72 -42.16
N ASN A 470 -0.77 53.69 -41.25
CA ASN A 470 -1.04 54.78 -40.32
C ASN A 470 -1.44 54.19 -38.96
#